data_9170c5ed2a99bd2a41a87b8e6d885629
#
_entry.id   9170c5ed2a99bd2a41a87b8e6d885629
#
_cell.length_a   1.000
_cell.length_b   1.000
_cell.length_c   1.000
_cell.angle_alpha   90.00
_cell.angle_beta   90.00
_cell.angle_gamma   90.00
#
_symmetry.space_group_name_H-M   'P 1'
#
loop_
_entity.id
_entity.type
_entity.pdbx_description
1 polymer ?
#
loop_
_entity_poly.entity_id
_entity_poly.type
_entity_poly.pdbx_seq_one_letter_code
_entity_poly.pdbx_strand_id
1 'polypeptide(L)'
;MRSPAAYVRGVRHPEAFHGRGVRHGFFEGWYIKLVSEDRAQRWAVIPGVFRGLAGDAGRDEAFVQVLDGLTGRSWYHPFPLDAFTASDREFDVSVGANRFSSSGVTLDLPQLRGRLEYSSPMVPWPVTASAPGIMGWYGLVPFMECFHGIVSFGHGL
;
A
#
# COMPACT_ATOMS: atom_id res chain seq x y z
N MET A 1 -17.34 12.84 4.92
CA MET A 1 -18.04 11.61 4.47
C MET A 1 -17.80 11.44 2.99
N ARG A 2 -17.35 10.27 2.55
CA ARG A 2 -17.11 10.00 1.10
C ARG A 2 -18.43 9.84 0.38
N SER A 3 -18.46 10.17 -0.92
CA SER A 3 -19.66 9.91 -1.73
C SER A 3 -19.85 8.38 -1.89
N PRO A 4 -21.11 7.90 -2.05
CA PRO A 4 -21.37 6.48 -2.30
C PRO A 4 -20.58 5.91 -3.47
N ALA A 5 -20.39 6.69 -4.54
CA ALA A 5 -19.61 6.28 -5.70
C ALA A 5 -18.11 6.10 -5.38
N ALA A 6 -17.54 6.99 -4.56
CA ALA A 6 -16.15 6.87 -4.11
C ALA A 6 -15.95 5.65 -3.19
N TYR A 7 -16.95 5.34 -2.37
CA TYR A 7 -16.95 4.17 -1.53
C TYR A 7 -16.96 2.86 -2.33
N VAL A 8 -17.91 2.73 -3.30
CA VAL A 8 -17.98 1.56 -4.18
C VAL A 8 -16.69 1.38 -4.98
N ARG A 9 -16.09 2.49 -5.44
CA ARG A 9 -14.78 2.45 -6.11
C ARG A 9 -13.71 1.87 -5.18
N GLY A 10 -13.61 2.33 -3.93
CA GLY A 10 -12.63 1.84 -2.96
C GLY A 10 -12.75 0.34 -2.71
N VAL A 11 -13.98 -0.17 -2.60
CA VAL A 11 -14.20 -1.63 -2.43
C VAL A 11 -13.76 -2.42 -3.68
N ARG A 12 -13.90 -1.85 -4.88
CA ARG A 12 -13.54 -2.51 -6.14
C ARG A 12 -12.08 -2.36 -6.53
N HIS A 13 -11.43 -1.32 -6.04
CA HIS A 13 -10.04 -0.97 -6.32
C HIS A 13 -9.28 -0.72 -5.01
N PRO A 14 -9.15 -1.73 -4.16
CA PRO A 14 -8.48 -1.59 -2.85
C PRO A 14 -6.98 -1.31 -3.00
N GLU A 15 -6.41 -1.55 -4.18
CA GLU A 15 -5.01 -1.29 -4.49
C GLU A 15 -4.69 0.18 -4.72
N ALA A 16 -5.69 0.98 -5.12
CA ALA A 16 -5.54 2.40 -5.41
C ALA A 16 -5.56 3.25 -4.13
N PHE A 17 -5.08 4.49 -4.23
CA PHE A 17 -5.07 5.42 -3.10
C PHE A 17 -6.45 6.00 -2.79
N HIS A 18 -6.87 5.95 -1.53
CA HIS A 18 -8.18 6.38 -1.06
C HIS A 18 -8.18 7.71 -0.30
N GLY A 19 -7.00 8.24 0.03
CA GLY A 19 -6.87 9.44 0.84
C GLY A 19 -7.03 10.77 0.10
N ARG A 20 -7.42 10.77 -1.19
CA ARG A 20 -7.59 12.01 -1.95
C ARG A 20 -8.66 12.91 -1.32
N GLY A 21 -8.27 14.15 -0.97
CA GLY A 21 -9.16 15.12 -0.33
C GLY A 21 -9.40 14.88 1.18
N VAL A 22 -8.90 13.81 1.75
CA VAL A 22 -8.94 13.57 3.20
C VAL A 22 -7.78 14.34 3.85
N ARG A 23 -8.09 15.24 4.75
CA ARG A 23 -7.09 16.13 5.37
C ARG A 23 -6.61 15.67 6.72
N HIS A 24 -7.42 14.95 7.48
CA HIS A 24 -7.14 14.56 8.86
C HIS A 24 -7.66 13.18 9.18
N GLY A 25 -7.03 12.51 10.15
CA GLY A 25 -7.47 11.23 10.66
C GLY A 25 -7.45 10.13 9.59
N PHE A 26 -6.34 10.04 8.84
CA PHE A 26 -6.22 9.10 7.73
C PHE A 26 -4.93 8.31 7.81
N PHE A 27 -5.02 7.05 7.52
CA PHE A 27 -3.87 6.15 7.36
C PHE A 27 -4.13 5.23 6.17
N GLU A 28 -3.12 5.06 5.34
CA GLU A 28 -3.11 4.05 4.28
C GLU A 28 -1.69 3.58 4.02
N GLY A 29 -1.55 2.28 3.78
CA GLY A 29 -0.26 1.67 3.47
C GLY A 29 -0.42 0.41 2.63
N TRP A 30 0.64 0.06 1.89
CA TRP A 30 0.70 -1.10 1.01
C TRP A 30 1.78 -2.05 1.49
N TYR A 31 1.40 -3.28 1.78
CA TYR A 31 2.33 -4.31 2.22
C TYR A 31 2.84 -5.10 1.02
N ILE A 32 4.12 -4.93 0.69
CA ILE A 32 4.78 -5.65 -0.40
C ILE A 32 5.75 -6.66 0.21
N LYS A 33 5.50 -7.95 -0.04
CA LYS A 33 6.38 -9.04 0.39
C LYS A 33 7.26 -9.47 -0.77
N LEU A 34 8.56 -9.47 -0.53
CA LEU A 34 9.59 -9.90 -1.48
C LEU A 34 10.28 -11.15 -0.91
N VAL A 35 10.31 -12.20 -1.71
CA VAL A 35 10.97 -13.47 -1.32
C VAL A 35 11.77 -13.96 -2.52
N SER A 36 13.07 -14.23 -2.34
CA SER A 36 13.90 -14.84 -3.38
C SER A 36 13.48 -16.31 -3.61
N GLU A 37 13.81 -16.86 -4.78
CA GLU A 37 13.48 -18.24 -5.14
C GLU A 37 14.07 -19.25 -4.15
N ASP A 38 15.31 -19.05 -3.76
CA ASP A 38 16.01 -19.88 -2.75
C ASP A 38 15.55 -19.60 -1.32
N ARG A 39 14.65 -18.61 -1.12
CA ARG A 39 14.16 -18.13 0.17
C ARG A 39 15.26 -17.59 1.11
N ALA A 40 16.44 -17.34 0.60
CA ALA A 40 17.54 -16.74 1.36
C ALA A 40 17.31 -15.24 1.64
N GLN A 41 16.45 -14.60 0.86
CA GLN A 41 16.03 -13.20 1.07
C GLN A 41 14.51 -13.14 1.30
N ARG A 42 14.12 -12.51 2.41
CA ARG A 42 12.70 -12.34 2.78
C ARG A 42 12.52 -10.96 3.36
N TRP A 43 11.85 -10.11 2.60
CA TRP A 43 11.62 -8.73 2.99
C TRP A 43 10.16 -8.37 2.92
N ALA A 44 9.70 -7.50 3.81
CA ALA A 44 8.48 -6.76 3.61
C ALA A 44 8.82 -5.28 3.54
N VAL A 45 8.23 -4.58 2.58
CA VAL A 45 8.38 -3.14 2.41
C VAL A 45 6.99 -2.54 2.40
N ILE A 46 6.77 -1.54 3.24
CA ILE A 46 5.46 -0.95 3.47
C ILE A 46 5.56 0.56 3.27
N PRO A 47 5.33 1.08 2.06
CA PRO A 47 5.08 2.49 1.87
C PRO A 47 3.72 2.88 2.44
N GLY A 48 3.63 4.09 2.98
CA GLY A 48 2.35 4.56 3.50
C GLY A 48 2.34 6.05 3.79
N VAL A 49 1.17 6.51 4.17
CA VAL A 49 0.90 7.90 4.55
C VAL A 49 0.02 7.92 5.80
N PHE A 50 0.36 8.81 6.70
CA PHE A 50 -0.39 9.09 7.91
C PHE A 50 -0.77 10.57 7.95
N ARG A 51 -2.00 10.87 8.32
CA ARG A 51 -2.51 12.23 8.59
C ARG A 51 -3.12 12.27 9.97
N GLY A 52 -2.55 13.09 10.83
CA GLY A 52 -3.01 13.31 12.19
C GLY A 52 -4.45 13.78 12.29
N LEU A 53 -4.99 13.78 13.48
CA LEU A 53 -6.33 14.32 13.74
C LEU A 53 -6.35 15.83 13.52
N ALA A 54 -7.54 16.40 13.35
CA ALA A 54 -7.71 17.85 13.26
C ALA A 54 -7.17 18.51 14.54
N GLY A 55 -6.24 19.46 14.38
CA GLY A 55 -5.52 20.11 15.49
C GLY A 55 -4.16 19.50 15.83
N ASP A 56 -3.78 18.38 15.24
CA ASP A 56 -2.52 17.67 15.46
C ASP A 56 -1.61 17.75 14.21
N ALA A 57 -1.49 18.95 13.65
CA ALA A 57 -0.84 19.20 12.35
C ALA A 57 0.66 18.81 12.28
N GLY A 58 1.30 18.50 13.41
CA GLY A 58 2.70 18.05 13.46
C GLY A 58 2.90 16.55 13.22
N ARG A 59 1.83 15.80 12.94
CA ARG A 59 1.88 14.33 12.79
C ARG A 59 1.61 13.84 11.37
N ASP A 60 1.53 14.74 10.40
CA ASP A 60 1.37 14.33 9.01
C ASP A 60 2.72 13.88 8.46
N GLU A 61 2.79 12.64 8.00
CA GLU A 61 4.02 12.09 7.42
C GLU A 61 3.73 11.04 6.35
N ALA A 62 4.68 10.86 5.46
CA ALA A 62 4.81 9.67 4.66
C ALA A 62 5.88 8.75 5.27
N PHE A 63 5.86 7.49 4.95
CA PHE A 63 6.87 6.58 5.48
C PHE A 63 7.13 5.40 4.53
N VAL A 64 8.29 4.78 4.72
CA VAL A 64 8.56 3.43 4.22
C VAL A 64 9.08 2.60 5.39
N GLN A 65 8.34 1.57 5.75
CA GLN A 65 8.80 0.60 6.72
C GLN A 65 9.40 -0.61 6.01
N VAL A 66 10.51 -1.10 6.53
CA VAL A 66 11.22 -2.30 6.03
C VAL A 66 11.30 -3.34 7.14
N LEU A 67 10.98 -4.58 6.81
CA LEU A 67 11.13 -5.72 7.73
C LEU A 67 11.99 -6.79 7.07
N ASP A 68 12.98 -7.27 7.82
CA ASP A 68 13.76 -8.44 7.45
C ASP A 68 13.10 -9.69 8.02
N GLY A 69 12.57 -10.52 7.14
CA GLY A 69 11.87 -11.75 7.53
C GLY A 69 12.78 -12.89 7.99
N LEU A 70 14.11 -12.73 7.91
CA LEU A 70 15.06 -13.70 8.45
C LEU A 70 15.45 -13.38 9.89
N THR A 71 15.71 -12.11 10.17
CA THR A 71 16.21 -11.67 11.48
C THR A 71 15.11 -11.09 12.38
N GLY A 72 13.95 -10.76 11.82
CA GLY A 72 12.87 -10.08 12.52
C GLY A 72 13.14 -8.58 12.77
N ARG A 73 14.23 -8.04 12.23
CA ARG A 73 14.56 -6.61 12.38
C ARG A 73 13.63 -5.77 11.53
N SER A 74 13.31 -4.59 12.03
CA SER A 74 12.51 -3.61 11.29
C SER A 74 13.14 -2.22 11.36
N TRP A 75 12.91 -1.45 10.31
CA TRP A 75 13.34 -0.05 10.19
C TRP A 75 12.17 0.78 9.71
N TYR A 76 12.04 1.96 10.27
CA TYR A 76 11.03 2.94 9.89
C TYR A 76 11.73 4.17 9.32
N HIS A 77 11.40 4.53 8.10
CA HIS A 77 11.94 5.69 7.39
C HIS A 77 10.84 6.73 7.22
N PRO A 78 10.80 7.77 8.06
CA PRO A 78 9.87 8.87 7.88
C PRO A 78 10.29 9.78 6.74
N PHE A 79 9.29 10.32 6.05
CA PHE A 79 9.44 11.31 4.98
C PHE A 79 8.45 12.44 5.21
N PRO A 80 8.75 13.67 4.79
CA PRO A 80 7.76 14.73 4.80
C PRO A 80 6.58 14.39 3.89
N LEU A 81 5.39 14.87 4.22
CA LEU A 81 4.16 14.53 3.50
C LEU A 81 4.20 14.87 2.00
N ASP A 82 4.90 15.93 1.63
CA ASP A 82 5.09 16.37 0.24
C ASP A 82 5.96 15.42 -0.59
N ALA A 83 6.71 14.53 0.05
CA ALA A 83 7.43 13.45 -0.63
C ALA A 83 6.53 12.28 -1.04
N PHE A 84 5.23 12.30 -0.66
CA PHE A 84 4.26 11.26 -0.98
C PHE A 84 3.41 11.64 -2.19
N THR A 85 3.34 10.73 -3.15
CA THR A 85 2.38 10.80 -4.25
C THR A 85 1.76 9.43 -4.48
N ALA A 86 0.46 9.39 -4.82
CA ALA A 86 -0.21 8.14 -5.14
C ALA A 86 -1.37 8.37 -6.11
N SER A 87 -1.61 7.37 -6.98
CA SER A 87 -2.72 7.36 -7.92
C SER A 87 -4.01 6.89 -7.25
N ASP A 88 -5.11 7.59 -7.50
CA ASP A 88 -6.45 7.17 -7.06
C ASP A 88 -7.16 6.24 -8.07
N ARG A 89 -6.44 5.78 -9.09
CA ARG A 89 -6.99 4.94 -10.18
C ARG A 89 -6.34 3.58 -10.28
N GLU A 90 -5.09 3.46 -9.87
CA GLU A 90 -4.27 2.27 -10.00
C GLU A 90 -3.24 2.21 -8.86
N PHE A 91 -2.61 1.06 -8.69
CA PHE A 91 -1.50 0.92 -7.77
C PHE A 91 -0.26 1.61 -8.34
N ASP A 92 -0.03 2.85 -7.95
CA ASP A 92 1.18 3.62 -8.22
C ASP A 92 1.40 4.58 -7.06
N VAL A 93 2.40 4.30 -6.24
CA VAL A 93 2.74 5.01 -5.00
C VAL A 93 4.21 5.37 -5.02
N SER A 94 4.54 6.61 -4.67
CA SER A 94 5.91 7.05 -4.48
C SER A 94 6.09 7.71 -3.11
N VAL A 95 7.20 7.42 -2.47
CA VAL A 95 7.65 8.03 -1.21
C VAL A 95 9.12 8.39 -1.35
N GLY A 96 9.42 9.67 -1.57
CA GLY A 96 10.75 10.13 -1.93
C GLY A 96 11.22 9.49 -3.24
N ALA A 97 12.39 8.86 -3.24
CA ALA A 97 12.95 8.14 -4.39
C ALA A 97 12.41 6.70 -4.54
N ASN A 98 11.55 6.25 -3.62
CA ASN A 98 11.00 4.91 -3.66
C ASN A 98 9.69 4.90 -4.44
N ARG A 99 9.51 3.96 -5.37
CA ARG A 99 8.28 3.81 -6.16
C ARG A 99 7.78 2.38 -6.15
N PHE A 100 6.48 2.23 -6.03
CA PHE A 100 5.75 0.97 -5.98
C PHE A 100 4.60 1.03 -6.97
N SER A 101 4.54 0.09 -7.89
CA SER A 101 3.51 0.07 -8.93
C SER A 101 3.12 -1.35 -9.29
N SER A 102 2.10 -1.50 -10.12
CA SER A 102 1.70 -2.79 -10.68
C SER A 102 2.74 -3.44 -11.60
N SER A 103 3.76 -2.71 -12.02
CA SER A 103 4.83 -3.21 -12.87
C SER A 103 6.14 -3.50 -12.13
N GLY A 104 6.28 -3.05 -10.88
CA GLY A 104 7.51 -3.30 -10.13
C GLY A 104 7.74 -2.34 -8.98
N VAL A 105 8.89 -2.49 -8.35
CA VAL A 105 9.33 -1.70 -7.18
C VAL A 105 10.71 -1.12 -7.46
N THR A 106 10.88 0.16 -7.16
CA THR A 106 12.19 0.83 -7.11
C THR A 106 12.44 1.27 -5.68
N LEU A 107 13.58 0.93 -5.12
CA LEU A 107 13.97 1.24 -3.74
C LEU A 107 15.28 1.96 -3.69
N ASP A 108 15.35 2.98 -2.84
CA ASP A 108 16.55 3.70 -2.45
C ASP A 108 16.57 3.91 -0.94
N LEU A 109 16.76 2.81 -0.22
CA LEU A 109 16.80 2.74 1.25
C LEU A 109 18.15 2.17 1.70
N PRO A 110 18.61 2.47 2.92
CA PRO A 110 19.87 1.94 3.44
C PRO A 110 19.94 0.41 3.43
N GLN A 111 18.80 -0.28 3.66
CA GLN A 111 18.72 -1.74 3.75
C GLN A 111 18.47 -2.40 2.41
N LEU A 112 17.77 -1.71 1.49
CA LEU A 112 17.33 -2.25 0.21
C LEU A 112 17.45 -1.17 -0.86
N ARG A 113 18.26 -1.45 -1.89
CA ARG A 113 18.45 -0.54 -3.02
C ARG A 113 18.42 -1.32 -4.33
N GLY A 114 17.67 -0.83 -5.28
CA GLY A 114 17.59 -1.41 -6.60
C GLY A 114 16.20 -1.34 -7.21
N ARG A 115 16.02 -2.10 -8.26
CA ARG A 115 14.75 -2.22 -8.98
C ARG A 115 14.39 -3.69 -9.17
N LEU A 116 13.12 -3.99 -8.97
CA LEU A 116 12.52 -5.29 -9.24
C LEU A 116 11.34 -5.07 -10.18
N GLU A 117 11.31 -5.77 -11.28
CA GLU A 117 10.20 -5.75 -12.25
C GLU A 117 9.36 -7.01 -12.09
N TYR A 118 8.05 -6.87 -12.18
CA TYR A 118 7.14 -8.00 -12.14
C TYR A 118 6.95 -8.57 -13.54
N SER A 119 7.18 -9.86 -13.68
CA SER A 119 7.03 -10.58 -14.95
C SER A 119 5.59 -11.02 -15.25
N SER A 120 4.69 -10.86 -14.28
CA SER A 120 3.28 -11.17 -14.42
C SER A 120 2.40 -10.01 -13.92
N PRO A 121 1.18 -9.87 -14.47
CA PRO A 121 0.24 -8.87 -13.97
C PRO A 121 -0.19 -9.18 -12.53
N MET A 122 -0.64 -8.13 -11.83
CA MET A 122 -1.31 -8.28 -10.54
C MET A 122 -2.58 -9.14 -10.70
N VAL A 123 -2.67 -10.21 -9.93
CA VAL A 123 -3.87 -11.05 -9.89
C VAL A 123 -4.58 -10.77 -8.57
N PRO A 124 -5.73 -10.10 -8.58
CA PRO A 124 -6.49 -9.85 -7.37
C PRO A 124 -7.04 -11.17 -6.81
N TRP A 125 -7.18 -11.23 -5.50
CA TRP A 125 -7.89 -12.33 -4.86
C TRP A 125 -9.30 -12.46 -5.45
N PRO A 126 -9.78 -13.66 -5.75
CA PRO A 126 -11.08 -13.83 -6.39
C PRO A 126 -12.20 -13.18 -5.60
N VAL A 127 -12.98 -12.35 -6.29
CA VAL A 127 -14.16 -11.69 -5.76
C VAL A 127 -15.39 -12.42 -6.26
N THR A 128 -16.28 -12.82 -5.35
CA THR A 128 -17.57 -13.42 -5.68
C THR A 128 -18.70 -12.48 -5.28
N ALA A 129 -19.91 -12.71 -5.78
CA ALA A 129 -21.08 -11.93 -5.38
C ALA A 129 -21.37 -12.01 -3.85
N SER A 130 -21.02 -13.13 -3.22
CA SER A 130 -21.17 -13.33 -1.77
C SER A 130 -19.98 -12.89 -0.95
N ALA A 131 -18.81 -12.70 -1.57
CA ALA A 131 -17.58 -12.23 -0.93
C ALA A 131 -16.87 -11.21 -1.81
N PRO A 132 -17.32 -9.94 -1.78
CA PRO A 132 -16.72 -8.86 -2.56
C PRO A 132 -15.40 -8.40 -1.90
N GLY A 133 -14.31 -9.11 -2.24
CA GLY A 133 -12.99 -8.89 -1.66
C GLY A 133 -12.72 -9.74 -0.42
N ILE A 134 -11.53 -9.56 0.16
CA ILE A 134 -11.05 -10.34 1.32
C ILE A 134 -11.91 -10.14 2.58
N MET A 135 -12.51 -8.96 2.72
CA MET A 135 -13.38 -8.62 3.85
C MET A 135 -14.82 -9.12 3.65
N GLY A 136 -15.13 -9.72 2.48
CA GLY A 136 -16.49 -10.15 2.18
C GLY A 136 -17.47 -8.97 2.25
N TRP A 137 -18.65 -9.19 2.77
CA TRP A 137 -19.69 -8.18 2.90
C TRP A 137 -19.34 -7.05 3.90
N TYR A 138 -18.40 -7.26 4.83
CA TYR A 138 -17.93 -6.20 5.73
C TYR A 138 -17.32 -5.01 4.97
N GLY A 139 -16.72 -5.24 3.82
CA GLY A 139 -16.22 -4.18 2.96
C GLY A 139 -17.31 -3.23 2.44
N LEU A 140 -18.58 -3.60 2.55
CA LEU A 140 -19.72 -2.78 2.16
C LEU A 140 -20.34 -2.01 3.34
N VAL A 141 -19.81 -2.14 4.54
CA VAL A 141 -20.33 -1.45 5.74
C VAL A 141 -19.70 -0.06 5.86
N PRO A 142 -20.47 1.03 5.64
CA PRO A 142 -19.89 2.38 5.46
C PRO A 142 -19.08 2.93 6.63
N PHE A 143 -19.38 2.53 7.85
CA PHE A 143 -18.66 3.01 9.04
C PHE A 143 -17.35 2.25 9.31
N MET A 144 -17.10 1.15 8.61
CA MET A 144 -15.85 0.39 8.77
C MET A 144 -14.68 1.02 7.99
N GLU A 145 -14.94 1.85 6.97
CA GLU A 145 -13.98 2.56 6.10
C GLU A 145 -12.63 1.83 5.90
N CYS A 146 -12.69 0.55 5.61
CA CYS A 146 -11.53 -0.31 5.52
C CYS A 146 -11.49 -0.96 4.14
N PHE A 147 -10.61 -0.47 3.28
CA PHE A 147 -10.42 -1.04 1.94
C PHE A 147 -9.24 -1.99 2.02
N HIS A 148 -9.50 -3.28 1.80
CA HIS A 148 -8.48 -4.31 1.79
C HIS A 148 -8.52 -5.09 0.50
N GLY A 149 -7.37 -5.30 -0.09
CA GLY A 149 -7.19 -6.20 -1.21
C GLY A 149 -5.94 -7.04 -1.02
N ILE A 150 -5.98 -8.26 -1.48
CA ILE A 150 -4.79 -9.09 -1.66
C ILE A 150 -4.63 -9.28 -3.16
N VAL A 151 -3.42 -9.02 -3.62
CA VAL A 151 -2.99 -9.31 -4.97
C VAL A 151 -1.72 -10.14 -4.91
N SER A 152 -1.58 -11.08 -5.81
CA SER A 152 -0.34 -11.81 -5.99
C SER A 152 0.36 -11.34 -7.26
N PHE A 153 1.65 -11.17 -7.15
CA PHE A 153 2.52 -11.01 -8.31
C PHE A 153 3.18 -12.36 -8.59
N GLY A 154 3.39 -12.66 -9.85
CA GLY A 154 4.24 -13.76 -10.23
C GLY A 154 5.72 -13.43 -9.98
N HIS A 155 6.59 -14.22 -10.58
CA HIS A 155 8.02 -14.09 -10.43
C HIS A 155 8.50 -12.73 -10.94
N GLY A 156 9.32 -12.05 -10.15
CA GLY A 156 10.11 -10.91 -10.58
C GLY A 156 11.51 -11.37 -10.97
N LEU A 157 12.09 -10.75 -11.98
CA LEU A 157 13.49 -10.88 -12.36
C LEU A 157 14.29 -9.77 -11.66
#